data_b332a5c6195550d0c07b4340d80982a1
#
_entry.id   b332a5c6195550d0c07b4340d80982a1
#
_cell.length_a   1.000
_cell.length_b   1.000
_cell.length_c   1.000
_cell.angle_alpha   90.00
_cell.angle_beta   90.00
_cell.angle_gamma   90.00
#
_symmetry.space_group_name_H-M   'P 1'
#
loop_
_entity.id
_entity.type
_entity.pdbx_description
1 polymer ?
#
loop_
_entity_poly.entity_id
_entity_poly.type
_entity_poly.pdbx_seq_one_letter_code
_entity_poly.pdbx_strand_id
1 'polypeptide(L)'
;VMIRSAYALGGMGSGICKDEAELRTLAESAFAYSSQILVEESLKGWKEIEFEVIRDKNDHCFTVVSMENVDPLGVHTGESIVVAPTCSLTDKELDLLKELSIKTIRHLGIVGECNIQYAFNSDTFDYRVIQVNARLSRSSALASKATGYPLAFVAAKIALGYSLDQIGEMGTPNSAYLAPQLDYYICKIPRWDLTKFAGVSREIGSSMKSVGEIMSIGRSFEEIIQKGLRMIGQGMHGFVGNDDVHFDDLDKELSRPTDLRIFSIAQAMEEGYSIDRIL
;
A
#
# COMPACT_ATOMS: atom_id res chain seq x y z
N VAL A 1 11.29 -17.49 -4.95
CA VAL A 1 10.07 -17.83 -4.18
C VAL A 1 9.90 -16.88 -2.99
N MET A 2 8.71 -16.78 -2.47
CA MET A 2 8.36 -16.06 -1.24
C MET A 2 8.06 -17.06 -0.13
N ILE A 3 8.63 -16.85 1.06
CA ILE A 3 8.22 -17.58 2.28
C ILE A 3 7.36 -16.66 3.14
N ARG A 4 6.32 -17.23 3.72
CA ARG A 4 5.52 -16.58 4.78
C ARG A 4 5.34 -17.53 5.95
N SER A 5 5.66 -17.05 7.15
CA SER A 5 5.31 -17.76 8.38
C SER A 5 3.80 -17.77 8.59
N ALA A 6 3.23 -18.91 8.93
CA ALA A 6 1.85 -18.96 9.40
C ALA A 6 1.73 -18.20 10.72
N TYR A 7 0.64 -17.46 10.89
CA TYR A 7 0.33 -16.69 12.11
C TYR A 7 1.32 -15.54 12.44
N ALA A 8 2.20 -15.17 11.50
CA ALA A 8 3.12 -14.05 11.70
C ALA A 8 2.38 -12.71 11.67
N LEU A 9 2.65 -11.86 12.65
CA LEU A 9 2.18 -10.48 12.67
C LEU A 9 3.28 -9.55 12.13
N GLY A 10 2.91 -8.62 11.24
CA GLY A 10 3.86 -7.64 10.70
C GLY A 10 4.97 -8.21 9.83
N GLY A 11 4.75 -9.37 9.19
CA GLY A 11 5.69 -9.96 8.23
C GLY A 11 6.91 -10.66 8.83
N MET A 12 6.95 -10.86 10.15
CA MET A 12 8.07 -11.59 10.78
C MET A 12 8.21 -13.01 10.23
N GLY A 13 9.46 -13.43 9.93
CA GLY A 13 9.74 -14.75 9.35
C GLY A 13 9.27 -14.89 7.89
N SER A 14 8.97 -13.77 7.20
CA SER A 14 8.61 -13.74 5.79
C SER A 14 9.71 -13.09 4.97
N GLY A 15 9.89 -13.50 3.73
CA GLY A 15 10.88 -12.91 2.84
C GLY A 15 10.93 -13.58 1.48
N ILE A 16 11.61 -12.89 0.55
CA ILE A 16 11.87 -13.39 -0.80
C ILE A 16 13.21 -14.12 -0.80
N CYS A 17 13.23 -15.33 -1.34
CA CYS A 17 14.43 -16.14 -1.48
C CYS A 17 14.81 -16.23 -2.96
N LYS A 18 16.07 -15.90 -3.27
CA LYS A 18 16.63 -15.93 -4.61
C LYS A 18 17.10 -17.33 -5.00
N ASP A 19 17.60 -18.06 -4.02
CA ASP A 19 18.15 -19.39 -4.21
C ASP A 19 17.78 -20.37 -3.07
N GLU A 20 18.26 -21.62 -3.17
CA GLU A 20 17.96 -22.66 -2.19
C GLU A 20 18.62 -22.41 -0.83
N ALA A 21 19.78 -21.76 -0.78
CA ALA A 21 20.47 -21.49 0.48
C ALA A 21 19.72 -20.44 1.30
N GLU A 22 19.28 -19.36 0.65
CA GLU A 22 18.41 -18.35 1.27
C GLU A 22 17.07 -18.96 1.73
N LEU A 23 16.48 -19.84 0.89
CA LEU A 23 15.25 -20.55 1.22
C LEU A 23 15.40 -21.38 2.50
N ARG A 24 16.47 -22.17 2.63
CA ARG A 24 16.74 -22.99 3.81
C ARG A 24 16.93 -22.14 5.06
N THR A 25 17.77 -21.11 4.97
CA THR A 25 18.04 -20.21 6.10
C THR A 25 16.80 -19.53 6.60
N LEU A 26 15.97 -19.01 5.68
CA LEU A 26 14.75 -18.32 6.06
C LEU A 26 13.68 -19.29 6.61
N ALA A 27 13.57 -20.48 6.00
CA ALA A 27 12.67 -21.52 6.47
C ALA A 27 13.01 -22.00 7.88
N GLU A 28 14.29 -22.25 8.19
CA GLU A 28 14.77 -22.63 9.53
C GLU A 28 14.42 -21.54 10.56
N SER A 29 14.68 -20.28 10.21
CA SER A 29 14.32 -19.14 11.05
C SER A 29 12.80 -19.05 11.28
N ALA A 30 12.00 -19.26 10.25
CA ALA A 30 10.54 -19.20 10.32
C ALA A 30 9.97 -20.37 11.17
N PHE A 31 10.52 -21.57 11.03
CA PHE A 31 10.13 -22.74 11.82
C PHE A 31 10.48 -22.62 13.31
N ALA A 32 11.40 -21.71 13.68
CA ALA A 32 11.65 -21.45 15.11
C ALA A 32 10.45 -20.80 15.80
N TYR A 33 9.55 -20.15 15.05
CA TYR A 33 8.39 -19.42 15.58
C TYR A 33 7.05 -19.98 15.12
N SER A 34 7.02 -20.80 14.08
CA SER A 34 5.79 -21.33 13.50
C SER A 34 5.98 -22.79 13.10
N SER A 35 4.98 -23.62 13.35
CA SER A 35 4.98 -25.02 12.90
C SER A 35 4.72 -25.19 11.40
N GLN A 36 4.31 -24.12 10.73
CA GLN A 36 3.95 -24.11 9.30
C GLN A 36 4.47 -22.86 8.63
N ILE A 37 4.92 -23.03 7.39
CA ILE A 37 5.27 -21.94 6.48
C ILE A 37 4.55 -22.13 5.14
N LEU A 38 4.28 -21.05 4.45
CA LEU A 38 3.83 -21.04 3.05
C LEU A 38 5.01 -20.74 2.17
N VAL A 39 5.16 -21.48 1.08
CA VAL A 39 6.13 -21.20 0.01
C VAL A 39 5.33 -20.88 -1.24
N GLU A 40 5.48 -19.66 -1.73
CA GLU A 40 4.63 -19.11 -2.78
C GLU A 40 5.47 -18.63 -3.97
N GLU A 41 4.83 -18.46 -5.12
CA GLU A 41 5.40 -17.77 -6.27
C GLU A 41 5.81 -16.35 -5.88
N SER A 42 7.02 -15.92 -6.29
CA SER A 42 7.44 -14.54 -6.10
C SER A 42 6.86 -13.67 -7.21
N LEU A 43 6.05 -12.71 -6.83
CA LEU A 43 5.48 -11.70 -7.71
C LEU A 43 6.21 -10.34 -7.57
N LYS A 44 7.49 -10.39 -7.17
CA LYS A 44 8.31 -9.19 -7.03
C LYS A 44 8.31 -8.39 -8.34
N GLY A 45 8.10 -7.08 -8.22
CA GLY A 45 8.05 -6.18 -9.37
C GLY A 45 6.65 -5.95 -9.94
N TRP A 46 5.64 -6.75 -9.52
CA TRP A 46 4.26 -6.48 -9.87
C TRP A 46 3.74 -5.27 -9.08
N LYS A 47 2.77 -4.57 -9.64
CA LYS A 47 2.07 -3.48 -8.93
C LYS A 47 1.24 -4.05 -7.79
N GLU A 48 1.21 -3.34 -6.67
CA GLU A 48 0.28 -3.62 -5.59
C GLU A 48 -0.85 -2.61 -5.61
N ILE A 49 -2.06 -3.09 -5.87
CA ILE A 49 -3.28 -2.28 -6.00
C ILE A 49 -4.27 -2.72 -4.92
N GLU A 50 -4.86 -1.76 -4.25
CA GLU A 50 -5.83 -2.01 -3.19
C GLU A 50 -7.16 -1.31 -3.47
N PHE A 51 -8.25 -1.92 -3.01
CA PHE A 51 -9.57 -1.31 -2.99
C PHE A 51 -10.19 -1.41 -1.60
N GLU A 52 -10.77 -0.32 -1.16
CA GLU A 52 -11.74 -0.35 -0.06
C GLU A 52 -13.12 -0.56 -0.64
N VAL A 53 -13.80 -1.60 -0.18
CA VAL A 53 -15.10 -2.05 -0.70
C VAL A 53 -16.11 -2.02 0.43
N ILE A 54 -17.29 -1.53 0.16
CA ILE A 54 -18.43 -1.58 1.08
C ILE A 54 -19.56 -2.41 0.48
N ARG A 55 -20.20 -3.26 1.28
CA ARG A 55 -21.36 -4.05 0.87
C ARG A 55 -22.34 -4.18 2.03
N ASP A 56 -23.62 -3.96 1.74
CA ASP A 56 -24.69 -4.17 2.71
C ASP A 56 -25.41 -5.52 2.54
N LYS A 57 -26.37 -5.80 3.41
CA LYS A 57 -27.17 -7.02 3.39
C LYS A 57 -28.08 -7.16 2.16
N ASN A 58 -28.38 -6.05 1.47
CA ASN A 58 -29.23 -6.01 0.29
C ASN A 58 -28.42 -6.17 -1.01
N ASP A 59 -27.11 -6.50 -0.88
CA ASP A 59 -26.15 -6.63 -1.97
C ASP A 59 -25.82 -5.33 -2.71
N HIS A 60 -26.09 -4.18 -2.10
CA HIS A 60 -25.55 -2.93 -2.60
C HIS A 60 -24.05 -2.92 -2.30
N CYS A 61 -23.23 -2.98 -3.34
CA CYS A 61 -21.79 -3.20 -3.25
C CYS A 61 -21.04 -2.28 -4.22
N PHE A 62 -20.05 -1.54 -3.72
CA PHE A 62 -19.19 -0.69 -4.55
C PHE A 62 -17.80 -0.50 -3.93
N THR A 63 -16.86 -0.07 -4.77
CA THR A 63 -15.52 0.34 -4.34
C THR A 63 -15.54 1.80 -3.92
N VAL A 64 -15.08 2.09 -2.70
CA VAL A 64 -15.04 3.45 -2.15
C VAL A 64 -13.86 4.24 -2.75
N VAL A 65 -12.71 3.60 -2.86
CA VAL A 65 -11.50 4.18 -3.44
C VAL A 65 -10.56 3.08 -3.89
N SER A 66 -9.76 3.38 -4.92
CA SER A 66 -8.59 2.61 -5.32
C SER A 66 -7.33 3.26 -4.74
N MET A 67 -6.36 2.43 -4.36
CA MET A 67 -5.06 2.86 -3.86
C MET A 67 -3.96 2.07 -4.55
N GLU A 68 -2.83 2.71 -4.78
CA GLU A 68 -1.67 2.12 -5.43
C GLU A 68 -0.44 2.32 -4.57
N ASN A 69 0.28 1.24 -4.30
CA ASN A 69 1.60 1.29 -3.70
C ASN A 69 2.63 1.68 -4.75
N VAL A 70 3.37 2.75 -4.51
CA VAL A 70 4.48 3.20 -5.40
C VAL A 70 5.62 2.19 -5.37
N ASP A 71 5.85 1.59 -4.21
CA ASP A 71 6.81 0.51 -4.06
C ASP A 71 6.25 -0.80 -4.67
N PRO A 72 7.10 -1.59 -5.34
CA PRO A 72 6.66 -2.84 -5.93
C PRO A 72 6.27 -3.87 -4.86
N LEU A 73 5.49 -4.86 -5.25
CA LEU A 73 5.07 -5.95 -4.39
C LEU A 73 6.27 -6.63 -3.70
N GLY A 74 6.14 -6.89 -2.40
CA GLY A 74 7.19 -7.44 -1.54
C GLY A 74 7.65 -6.48 -0.44
N VAL A 75 7.32 -5.20 -0.57
CA VAL A 75 7.41 -4.22 0.53
C VAL A 75 6.10 -4.25 1.32
N HIS A 76 6.18 -4.25 2.65
CA HIS A 76 4.98 -4.21 3.47
C HIS A 76 4.19 -2.93 3.20
N THR A 77 2.86 -3.00 3.02
CA THR A 77 2.01 -1.84 2.70
C THR A 77 2.19 -0.67 3.67
N GLY A 78 2.48 -0.95 4.96
CA GLY A 78 2.80 0.07 5.96
C GLY A 78 4.09 0.84 5.67
N GLU A 79 5.00 0.25 4.89
CA GLU A 79 6.31 0.80 4.52
C GLU A 79 6.31 1.47 3.14
N SER A 80 5.26 1.28 2.36
CA SER A 80 5.14 1.84 1.01
C SER A 80 4.60 3.26 1.01
N ILE A 81 5.04 4.05 0.04
CA ILE A 81 4.34 5.26 -0.38
C ILE A 81 3.07 4.81 -1.10
N VAL A 82 1.91 5.35 -0.70
CA VAL A 82 0.61 4.97 -1.28
C VAL A 82 -0.06 6.20 -1.87
N VAL A 83 -0.58 6.05 -3.09
CA VAL A 83 -1.33 7.09 -3.80
C VAL A 83 -2.79 6.67 -3.96
N ALA A 84 -3.70 7.61 -3.76
CA ALA A 84 -5.13 7.44 -3.98
C ALA A 84 -5.73 8.67 -4.69
N PRO A 85 -6.61 8.48 -5.72
CA PRO A 85 -6.84 7.21 -6.42
C PRO A 85 -5.60 6.71 -7.17
N THR A 86 -5.64 5.48 -7.67
CA THR A 86 -4.56 4.93 -8.52
C THR A 86 -4.25 5.85 -9.68
N CYS A 87 -2.99 6.08 -9.98
CA CYS A 87 -2.54 7.02 -11.01
C CYS A 87 -1.77 6.36 -12.18
N SER A 88 -1.37 5.09 -12.04
CA SER A 88 -0.59 4.37 -13.07
C SER A 88 -1.41 3.32 -13.84
N LEU A 89 -2.69 3.15 -13.52
CA LEU A 89 -3.58 2.23 -14.21
C LEU A 89 -4.35 2.93 -15.32
N THR A 90 -4.53 2.23 -16.43
CA THR A 90 -5.50 2.63 -17.46
C THR A 90 -6.94 2.39 -16.96
N ASP A 91 -7.93 3.05 -17.58
CA ASP A 91 -9.34 2.84 -17.24
C ASP A 91 -9.76 1.37 -17.34
N LYS A 92 -9.24 0.64 -18.33
CA LYS A 92 -9.54 -0.80 -18.51
C LYS A 92 -9.00 -1.66 -17.37
N GLU A 93 -7.79 -1.38 -16.90
CA GLU A 93 -7.18 -2.08 -15.78
C GLU A 93 -7.93 -1.77 -14.47
N LEU A 94 -8.27 -0.50 -14.27
CA LEU A 94 -9.02 -0.05 -13.12
C LEU A 94 -10.42 -0.68 -13.06
N ASP A 95 -11.14 -0.70 -14.18
CA ASP A 95 -12.48 -1.28 -14.27
C ASP A 95 -12.44 -2.79 -14.03
N LEU A 96 -11.46 -3.50 -14.63
CA LEU A 96 -11.25 -4.93 -14.39
C LEU A 96 -11.09 -5.22 -12.89
N LEU A 97 -10.19 -4.51 -12.21
CA LEU A 97 -9.91 -4.74 -10.79
C LEU A 97 -11.08 -4.35 -9.88
N LYS A 98 -11.84 -3.31 -10.23
CA LYS A 98 -13.10 -2.94 -9.54
C LYS A 98 -14.15 -4.05 -9.65
N GLU A 99 -14.39 -4.56 -10.85
CA GLU A 99 -15.34 -5.65 -11.07
C GLU A 99 -14.94 -6.91 -10.30
N LEU A 100 -13.67 -7.26 -10.35
CA LEU A 100 -13.12 -8.40 -9.60
C LEU A 100 -13.27 -8.22 -8.10
N SER A 101 -13.07 -7.01 -7.59
CA SER A 101 -13.24 -6.70 -6.17
C SER A 101 -14.67 -6.94 -5.72
N ILE A 102 -15.65 -6.39 -6.44
CA ILE A 102 -17.07 -6.57 -6.15
C ILE A 102 -17.45 -8.07 -6.25
N LYS A 103 -17.01 -8.76 -7.31
CA LYS A 103 -17.26 -10.19 -7.49
C LYS A 103 -16.68 -11.03 -6.35
N THR A 104 -15.46 -10.73 -5.93
CA THR A 104 -14.79 -11.45 -4.83
C THR A 104 -15.52 -11.26 -3.51
N ILE A 105 -15.88 -10.02 -3.15
CA ILE A 105 -16.58 -9.71 -1.91
C ILE A 105 -17.97 -10.34 -1.87
N ARG A 106 -18.68 -10.36 -2.99
CA ARG A 106 -19.97 -11.07 -3.14
C ARG A 106 -19.80 -12.57 -2.96
N HIS A 107 -18.80 -13.15 -3.63
CA HIS A 107 -18.54 -14.60 -3.56
C HIS A 107 -18.22 -15.06 -2.14
N LEU A 108 -17.43 -14.27 -1.40
CA LEU A 108 -17.10 -14.54 0.01
C LEU A 108 -18.26 -14.25 0.97
N GLY A 109 -19.35 -13.65 0.50
CA GLY A 109 -20.51 -13.32 1.33
C GLY A 109 -20.24 -12.23 2.37
N ILE A 110 -19.18 -11.40 2.18
CA ILE A 110 -18.81 -10.36 3.14
C ILE A 110 -19.87 -9.26 3.13
N VAL A 111 -20.32 -8.87 4.33
CA VAL A 111 -21.21 -7.74 4.58
C VAL A 111 -20.52 -6.79 5.53
N GLY A 112 -20.38 -5.54 5.14
CA GLY A 112 -19.60 -4.54 5.85
C GLY A 112 -18.54 -3.91 4.96
N GLU A 113 -17.47 -3.46 5.58
CA GLU A 113 -16.28 -2.92 4.93
C GLU A 113 -15.23 -4.02 4.74
N CYS A 114 -14.50 -3.94 3.64
CA CYS A 114 -13.46 -4.88 3.29
C CYS A 114 -12.38 -4.25 2.43
N ASN A 115 -11.12 -4.47 2.81
CA ASN A 115 -9.97 -4.17 1.96
C ASN A 115 -9.59 -5.39 1.14
N ILE A 116 -9.37 -5.22 -0.16
CA ILE A 116 -8.86 -6.25 -1.06
C ILE A 116 -7.58 -5.77 -1.75
N GLN A 117 -6.55 -6.62 -1.78
CA GLN A 117 -5.24 -6.33 -2.32
C GLN A 117 -4.91 -7.25 -3.49
N TYR A 118 -4.37 -6.66 -4.54
CA TYR A 118 -3.97 -7.35 -5.77
C TYR A 118 -2.49 -7.15 -6.05
N ALA A 119 -1.85 -8.22 -6.53
CA ALA A 119 -0.69 -8.09 -7.40
C ALA A 119 -1.21 -8.00 -8.83
N PHE A 120 -0.74 -7.02 -9.58
CA PHE A 120 -1.16 -6.77 -10.95
C PHE A 120 0.03 -6.54 -11.88
N ASN A 121 0.02 -7.23 -13.01
CA ASN A 121 1.00 -7.06 -14.08
C ASN A 121 0.34 -6.38 -15.28
N SER A 122 0.70 -5.12 -15.54
CA SER A 122 0.14 -4.33 -16.64
C SER A 122 0.51 -4.85 -18.03
N ASP A 123 1.65 -5.54 -18.17
CA ASP A 123 2.11 -6.03 -19.46
C ASP A 123 1.30 -7.24 -19.96
N THR A 124 0.91 -8.10 -19.02
CA THR A 124 0.16 -9.35 -19.33
C THR A 124 -1.31 -9.29 -18.95
N PHE A 125 -1.75 -8.27 -18.20
CA PHE A 125 -3.07 -8.20 -17.56
C PHE A 125 -3.32 -9.33 -16.55
N ASP A 126 -2.27 -10.01 -16.10
CA ASP A 126 -2.36 -11.01 -15.05
C ASP A 126 -2.55 -10.36 -13.69
N TYR A 127 -3.33 -11.02 -12.84
CA TYR A 127 -3.55 -10.57 -11.47
C TYR A 127 -3.58 -11.75 -10.49
N ARG A 128 -3.28 -11.45 -9.24
CA ARG A 128 -3.47 -12.36 -8.10
C ARG A 128 -4.13 -11.59 -6.96
N VAL A 129 -5.11 -12.18 -6.32
CA VAL A 129 -5.62 -11.67 -5.05
C VAL A 129 -4.62 -12.04 -3.96
N ILE A 130 -4.00 -11.05 -3.35
CA ILE A 130 -2.98 -11.27 -2.30
C ILE A 130 -3.65 -11.46 -0.95
N GLN A 131 -4.62 -10.60 -0.65
CA GLN A 131 -5.28 -10.59 0.65
C GLN A 131 -6.65 -9.96 0.56
N VAL A 132 -7.57 -10.49 1.39
CA VAL A 132 -8.89 -9.91 1.65
C VAL A 132 -9.01 -9.71 3.16
N ASN A 133 -9.14 -8.46 3.59
CA ASN A 133 -9.31 -8.09 4.99
C ASN A 133 -10.75 -7.68 5.23
N ALA A 134 -11.57 -8.60 5.76
CA ALA A 134 -13.00 -8.34 6.06
C ALA A 134 -13.15 -7.56 7.38
N ARG A 135 -12.46 -6.46 7.50
CA ARG A 135 -12.43 -5.59 8.66
C ARG A 135 -11.82 -4.23 8.32
N LEU A 136 -12.13 -3.21 9.11
CA LEU A 136 -11.43 -1.93 9.05
C LEU A 136 -9.92 -2.12 9.27
N SER A 137 -9.13 -1.39 8.54
CA SER A 137 -7.67 -1.42 8.55
C SER A 137 -7.07 0.00 8.60
N ARG A 138 -5.74 0.10 8.55
CA ARG A 138 -5.08 1.42 8.41
C ARG A 138 -5.42 2.08 7.07
N SER A 139 -5.51 1.30 6.01
CA SER A 139 -5.91 1.78 4.68
C SER A 139 -7.34 2.33 4.68
N SER A 140 -8.25 1.73 5.44
CA SER A 140 -9.62 2.25 5.59
C SER A 140 -9.65 3.64 6.25
N ALA A 141 -8.75 3.90 7.21
CA ALA A 141 -8.60 5.22 7.81
C ALA A 141 -8.04 6.25 6.80
N LEU A 142 -7.05 5.85 6.01
CA LEU A 142 -6.53 6.66 4.91
C LEU A 142 -7.63 6.96 3.88
N ALA A 143 -8.34 5.92 3.43
CA ALA A 143 -9.45 6.03 2.48
C ALA A 143 -10.55 6.98 2.98
N SER A 144 -10.92 6.90 4.27
CA SER A 144 -11.90 7.80 4.86
C SER A 144 -11.46 9.25 4.83
N LYS A 145 -10.19 9.53 5.16
CA LYS A 145 -9.61 10.89 5.08
C LYS A 145 -9.52 11.36 3.64
N ALA A 146 -9.12 10.45 2.75
CA ALA A 146 -8.96 10.72 1.34
C ALA A 146 -10.25 11.14 0.65
N THR A 147 -11.32 10.43 0.93
CA THR A 147 -12.59 10.54 0.20
C THR A 147 -13.65 11.37 0.94
N GLY A 148 -13.47 11.60 2.24
CA GLY A 148 -14.51 12.12 3.10
C GLY A 148 -15.65 11.10 3.37
N TYR A 149 -15.55 9.88 2.84
CA TYR A 149 -16.51 8.82 3.08
C TYR A 149 -16.27 8.17 4.45
N PRO A 150 -17.21 8.22 5.39
CA PRO A 150 -16.99 7.80 6.78
C PRO A 150 -17.07 6.27 6.93
N LEU A 151 -16.07 5.53 6.40
CA LEU A 151 -16.06 4.06 6.34
C LEU A 151 -16.36 3.40 7.68
N ALA A 152 -15.74 3.87 8.77
CA ALA A 152 -15.95 3.28 10.09
C ALA A 152 -17.38 3.46 10.58
N PHE A 153 -17.99 4.62 10.35
CA PHE A 153 -19.38 4.89 10.72
C PHE A 153 -20.33 3.99 9.89
N VAL A 154 -20.14 3.94 8.58
CA VAL A 154 -20.97 3.14 7.68
C VAL A 154 -20.84 1.65 8.01
N ALA A 155 -19.62 1.14 8.19
CA ALA A 155 -19.39 -0.25 8.55
C ALA A 155 -20.06 -0.62 9.90
N ALA A 156 -19.98 0.26 10.90
CA ALA A 156 -20.65 0.06 12.19
C ALA A 156 -22.18 0.00 12.04
N LYS A 157 -22.75 0.86 11.21
CA LYS A 157 -24.21 0.86 10.94
C LYS A 157 -24.63 -0.41 10.19
N ILE A 158 -23.86 -0.86 9.20
CA ILE A 158 -24.12 -2.11 8.49
C ILE A 158 -24.07 -3.30 9.46
N ALA A 159 -23.08 -3.34 10.37
CA ALA A 159 -22.98 -4.37 11.40
C ALA A 159 -24.18 -4.41 12.35
N LEU A 160 -24.84 -3.28 12.56
CA LEU A 160 -26.09 -3.15 13.33
C LEU A 160 -27.35 -3.50 12.48
N GLY A 161 -27.16 -3.89 11.22
CA GLY A 161 -28.24 -4.35 10.35
C GLY A 161 -28.89 -3.28 9.48
N TYR A 162 -28.37 -2.05 9.45
CA TYR A 162 -28.82 -1.01 8.52
C TYR A 162 -28.34 -1.31 7.10
N SER A 163 -29.13 -0.94 6.09
CA SER A 163 -28.72 -0.92 4.68
C SER A 163 -28.14 0.45 4.31
N LEU A 164 -27.39 0.52 3.21
CA LEU A 164 -26.72 1.74 2.77
C LEU A 164 -27.68 2.89 2.47
N ASP A 165 -28.87 2.59 1.91
CA ASP A 165 -29.93 3.56 1.69
C ASP A 165 -30.42 4.18 3.00
N GLN A 166 -30.71 3.34 4.01
CA GLN A 166 -31.11 3.80 5.35
C GLN A 166 -30.03 4.67 6.02
N ILE A 167 -28.73 4.33 5.83
CA ILE A 167 -27.63 5.12 6.38
C ILE A 167 -27.54 6.47 5.65
N GLY A 168 -27.78 6.51 4.34
CA GLY A 168 -27.79 7.73 3.54
C GLY A 168 -28.85 8.74 4.00
N GLU A 169 -30.00 8.26 4.46
CA GLU A 169 -31.07 9.10 5.01
C GLU A 169 -30.74 9.70 6.38
N MET A 170 -29.74 9.17 7.08
CA MET A 170 -29.32 9.67 8.40
C MET A 170 -28.46 10.95 8.35
N GLY A 171 -28.32 11.58 7.17
CA GLY A 171 -27.64 12.87 7.04
C GLY A 171 -26.12 12.78 7.03
N THR A 172 -25.55 11.70 6.53
CA THR A 172 -24.12 11.67 6.21
C THR A 172 -23.79 12.72 5.15
N PRO A 173 -22.65 13.44 5.23
CA PRO A 173 -22.30 14.52 4.31
C PRO A 173 -22.24 14.07 2.83
N ASN A 174 -21.95 12.79 2.60
CA ASN A 174 -21.99 12.13 1.29
C ASN A 174 -23.00 11.00 1.37
N SER A 175 -23.78 10.81 0.31
CA SER A 175 -24.71 9.69 0.20
C SER A 175 -23.98 8.37 0.47
N ALA A 176 -24.37 7.64 1.52
CA ALA A 176 -23.67 6.42 1.94
C ALA A 176 -23.71 5.29 0.88
N TYR A 177 -24.56 5.40 -0.12
CA TYR A 177 -24.68 4.42 -1.20
C TYR A 177 -24.07 4.86 -2.53
N LEU A 178 -23.32 5.96 -2.57
CA LEU A 178 -22.61 6.43 -3.76
C LEU A 178 -21.10 6.37 -3.54
N ALA A 179 -20.41 5.84 -4.55
CA ALA A 179 -18.94 5.88 -4.57
C ALA A 179 -18.45 7.33 -4.64
N PRO A 180 -17.52 7.74 -3.77
CA PRO A 180 -16.91 9.06 -3.85
C PRO A 180 -16.24 9.32 -5.19
N GLN A 181 -16.33 10.55 -5.67
CA GLN A 181 -15.62 11.03 -6.86
C GLN A 181 -14.54 12.00 -6.41
N LEU A 182 -13.29 11.74 -6.78
CA LEU A 182 -12.15 12.57 -6.42
C LEU A 182 -11.63 13.31 -7.64
N ASP A 183 -11.42 14.62 -7.52
CA ASP A 183 -10.75 15.48 -8.49
C ASP A 183 -9.34 15.90 -8.04
N TYR A 184 -8.76 15.16 -7.09
CA TYR A 184 -7.45 15.38 -6.49
C TYR A 184 -6.80 14.03 -6.16
N TYR A 185 -5.50 14.09 -5.92
CA TYR A 185 -4.70 12.95 -5.47
C TYR A 185 -4.28 13.12 -4.02
N ILE A 186 -4.06 11.98 -3.37
CA ILE A 186 -3.55 11.90 -2.01
C ILE A 186 -2.35 10.99 -2.01
N CYS A 187 -1.33 11.37 -1.24
CA CYS A 187 -0.18 10.53 -1.01
C CYS A 187 0.01 10.29 0.49
N LYS A 188 0.13 9.03 0.87
CA LYS A 188 0.59 8.60 2.19
C LYS A 188 2.08 8.30 2.09
N ILE A 189 2.89 8.91 2.94
CA ILE A 189 4.32 8.61 3.05
C ILE A 189 4.62 8.13 4.46
N PRO A 190 5.25 6.96 4.63
CA PRO A 190 5.68 6.47 5.94
C PRO A 190 6.79 7.33 6.54
N ARG A 191 6.85 7.36 7.86
CA ARG A 191 7.97 7.93 8.60
C ARG A 191 8.75 6.83 9.30
N TRP A 192 10.07 6.87 9.14
CA TRP A 192 11.01 5.99 9.82
C TRP A 192 11.92 6.79 10.74
N ASP A 193 12.23 6.22 11.90
CA ASP A 193 13.21 6.77 12.86
C ASP A 193 14.40 5.79 13.05
N LEU A 194 14.78 5.09 11.98
CA LEU A 194 15.75 3.99 12.03
C LEU A 194 17.15 4.44 12.50
N THR A 195 17.50 5.70 12.26
CA THR A 195 18.78 6.27 12.70
C THR A 195 18.91 6.36 14.23
N LYS A 196 17.81 6.27 14.97
CA LYS A 196 17.83 6.31 16.44
C LYS A 196 18.27 4.99 17.07
N PHE A 197 18.33 3.92 16.29
CA PHE A 197 18.61 2.57 16.81
C PHE A 197 19.89 2.02 16.19
N ALA A 198 20.91 1.81 17.00
CA ALA A 198 22.15 1.18 16.55
C ALA A 198 21.91 -0.29 16.16
N GLY A 199 22.50 -0.72 15.04
CA GLY A 199 22.44 -2.10 14.57
C GLY A 199 21.16 -2.53 13.86
N VAL A 200 20.19 -1.63 13.67
CA VAL A 200 18.97 -1.90 12.89
C VAL A 200 19.26 -1.73 11.40
N SER A 201 18.89 -2.72 10.61
CA SER A 201 18.94 -2.60 9.14
C SER A 201 17.99 -1.51 8.66
N ARG A 202 18.48 -0.62 7.80
CA ARG A 202 17.69 0.43 7.15
C ARG A 202 16.92 -0.05 5.92
N GLU A 203 17.13 -1.30 5.49
CA GLU A 203 16.42 -1.85 4.34
C GLU A 203 14.95 -2.04 4.65
N ILE A 204 14.12 -1.55 3.76
CA ILE A 204 12.67 -1.66 3.79
C ILE A 204 12.27 -2.92 3.04
N GLY A 205 11.35 -3.69 3.60
CA GLY A 205 10.92 -4.97 3.02
C GLY A 205 9.58 -5.42 3.58
N SER A 206 9.43 -6.73 3.75
CA SER A 206 8.18 -7.35 4.22
C SER A 206 7.85 -7.08 5.69
N SER A 207 8.83 -6.62 6.49
CA SER A 207 8.63 -6.32 7.91
C SER A 207 8.33 -4.85 8.14
N MET A 208 7.37 -4.56 9.01
CA MET A 208 6.98 -3.20 9.36
C MET A 208 7.97 -2.56 10.33
N LYS A 209 8.56 -1.42 9.94
CA LYS A 209 9.55 -0.64 10.70
C LYS A 209 9.14 0.82 10.90
N SER A 210 8.15 1.30 10.14
CA SER A 210 7.66 2.68 10.22
C SER A 210 7.01 2.97 11.57
N VAL A 211 7.20 4.19 12.07
CA VAL A 211 6.67 4.66 13.35
C VAL A 211 5.45 5.57 13.20
N GLY A 212 5.14 5.97 11.99
CA GLY A 212 4.01 6.84 11.68
C GLY A 212 3.91 7.07 10.17
N GLU A 213 3.00 7.95 9.80
CA GLU A 213 2.76 8.31 8.40
C GLU A 213 2.21 9.73 8.30
N ILE A 214 2.40 10.35 7.15
CA ILE A 214 1.76 11.61 6.78
C ILE A 214 0.82 11.38 5.60
N MET A 215 -0.09 12.32 5.40
CA MET A 215 -0.96 12.37 4.23
C MET A 215 -0.88 13.76 3.61
N SER A 216 -0.54 13.82 2.33
CA SER A 216 -0.57 15.03 1.52
C SER A 216 -1.69 14.96 0.49
N ILE A 217 -2.16 16.11 0.05
CA ILE A 217 -3.23 16.27 -0.94
C ILE A 217 -2.82 17.31 -1.98
N GLY A 218 -3.13 17.04 -3.25
CA GLY A 218 -2.82 17.93 -4.36
C GLY A 218 -3.53 17.51 -5.64
N ARG A 219 -3.28 18.25 -6.72
CA ARG A 219 -3.94 18.02 -8.01
C ARG A 219 -3.09 17.26 -9.01
N SER A 220 -1.82 17.00 -8.69
CA SER A 220 -0.93 16.15 -9.49
C SER A 220 -0.08 15.26 -8.59
N PHE A 221 0.48 14.19 -9.17
CA PHE A 221 1.39 13.27 -8.49
C PHE A 221 2.61 14.01 -7.95
N GLU A 222 3.21 14.90 -8.73
CA GLU A 222 4.39 15.68 -8.36
C GLU A 222 4.09 16.58 -7.15
N GLU A 223 2.92 17.21 -7.14
CA GLU A 223 2.52 18.09 -6.04
C GLU A 223 2.41 17.32 -4.73
N ILE A 224 1.74 16.15 -4.74
CA ILE A 224 1.53 15.36 -3.52
C ILE A 224 2.82 14.77 -2.97
N ILE A 225 3.75 14.33 -3.84
CA ILE A 225 5.07 13.84 -3.44
C ILE A 225 5.89 14.95 -2.80
N GLN A 226 5.97 16.12 -3.45
CA GLN A 226 6.70 17.26 -2.92
C GLN A 226 6.17 17.73 -1.57
N LYS A 227 4.85 17.83 -1.43
CA LYS A 227 4.21 18.19 -0.15
C LYS A 227 4.48 17.12 0.92
N GLY A 228 4.32 15.85 0.56
CA GLY A 228 4.47 14.73 1.48
C GLY A 228 5.87 14.64 2.04
N LEU A 229 6.89 14.72 1.21
CA LEU A 229 8.28 14.64 1.64
C LEU A 229 8.67 15.79 2.58
N ARG A 230 8.18 17.00 2.36
CA ARG A 230 8.36 18.11 3.30
C ARG A 230 7.67 17.89 4.64
N MET A 231 6.52 17.19 4.65
CA MET A 231 5.73 16.95 5.86
C MET A 231 6.28 15.83 6.75
N ILE A 232 7.18 14.99 6.26
CA ILE A 232 7.77 13.90 7.05
C ILE A 232 8.50 14.45 8.30
N GLY A 233 8.95 15.70 8.29
CA GLY A 233 9.57 16.37 9.43
C GLY A 233 10.98 15.87 9.73
N GLN A 234 11.74 15.46 8.71
CA GLN A 234 13.14 14.99 8.79
C GLN A 234 14.13 16.01 8.20
N GLY A 235 13.75 17.28 8.09
CA GLY A 235 14.60 18.32 7.49
C GLY A 235 14.60 18.34 5.97
N MET A 236 13.79 17.47 5.32
CA MET A 236 13.78 17.36 3.86
C MET A 236 12.97 18.46 3.19
N HIS A 237 13.47 18.96 2.06
CA HIS A 237 12.85 20.03 1.30
C HIS A 237 11.89 19.55 0.20
N GLY A 238 11.80 18.23 -0.02
CA GLY A 238 10.98 17.59 -1.04
C GLY A 238 11.76 16.56 -1.85
N PHE A 239 11.26 16.22 -3.02
CA PHE A 239 11.94 15.39 -4.01
C PHE A 239 12.93 16.26 -4.80
N VAL A 240 14.03 16.56 -4.15
CA VAL A 240 15.14 17.41 -4.65
C VAL A 240 16.42 16.96 -3.95
N GLY A 241 17.59 17.43 -4.39
CA GLY A 241 18.81 17.32 -3.59
C GLY A 241 18.62 18.00 -2.25
N ASN A 242 18.93 17.30 -1.18
CA ASN A 242 18.79 17.78 0.18
C ASN A 242 20.19 17.89 0.80
N ASP A 243 20.61 19.10 1.20
CA ASP A 243 21.94 19.39 1.69
C ASP A 243 22.37 18.51 2.88
N ASP A 244 21.43 18.08 3.70
CA ASP A 244 21.66 17.23 4.86
C ASP A 244 21.74 15.72 4.52
N VAL A 245 21.51 15.34 3.27
CA VAL A 245 21.57 13.95 2.81
C VAL A 245 22.49 13.88 1.59
N HIS A 246 23.63 13.25 1.76
CA HIS A 246 24.57 13.00 0.71
C HIS A 246 24.90 11.52 0.63
N PHE A 247 24.98 11.01 -0.59
CA PHE A 247 25.30 9.61 -0.87
C PHE A 247 26.65 9.54 -1.57
N ASP A 248 27.62 8.90 -0.92
CA ASP A 248 28.98 8.71 -1.49
C ASP A 248 28.97 7.74 -2.68
N ASP A 249 28.03 6.81 -2.72
CA ASP A 249 27.87 5.79 -3.75
C ASP A 249 26.38 5.63 -4.07
N LEU A 250 25.91 6.39 -5.07
CA LEU A 250 24.52 6.39 -5.51
C LEU A 250 24.09 5.05 -6.10
N ASP A 251 24.96 4.36 -6.87
CA ASP A 251 24.60 3.07 -7.47
C ASP A 251 24.34 2.02 -6.39
N LYS A 252 25.14 2.04 -5.34
CA LYS A 252 24.92 1.16 -4.18
C LYS A 252 23.64 1.50 -3.42
N GLU A 253 23.35 2.79 -3.22
CA GLU A 253 22.15 3.20 -2.51
C GLU A 253 20.88 2.92 -3.32
N LEU A 254 20.89 3.14 -4.64
CA LEU A 254 19.79 2.81 -5.53
C LEU A 254 19.51 1.30 -5.58
N SER A 255 20.55 0.47 -5.47
CA SER A 255 20.41 -1.00 -5.45
C SER A 255 19.78 -1.54 -4.16
N ARG A 256 19.61 -0.71 -3.13
CA ARG A 256 19.12 -1.10 -1.80
C ARG A 256 17.85 -0.35 -1.44
N PRO A 257 16.77 -1.04 -1.06
CA PRO A 257 15.50 -0.41 -0.70
C PRO A 257 15.55 0.17 0.72
N THR A 258 16.27 1.28 0.92
CA THR A 258 16.37 1.94 2.23
C THR A 258 15.27 2.97 2.45
N ASP A 259 15.14 3.46 3.69
CA ASP A 259 14.25 4.57 4.06
C ASP A 259 14.65 5.91 3.40
N LEU A 260 15.84 6.00 2.82
CA LEU A 260 16.33 7.18 2.09
C LEU A 260 16.27 7.03 0.57
N ARG A 261 15.83 5.89 0.04
CA ARG A 261 15.81 5.60 -1.40
C ARG A 261 15.18 6.71 -2.24
N ILE A 262 14.07 7.29 -1.77
CA ILE A 262 13.39 8.37 -2.51
C ILE A 262 14.31 9.60 -2.71
N PHE A 263 15.19 9.90 -1.78
CA PHE A 263 16.14 11.01 -1.86
C PHE A 263 17.36 10.64 -2.71
N SER A 264 17.81 9.38 -2.69
CA SER A 264 18.89 8.93 -3.58
C SER A 264 18.44 8.94 -5.04
N ILE A 265 17.17 8.62 -5.32
CA ILE A 265 16.58 8.76 -6.65
C ILE A 265 16.60 10.24 -7.09
N ALA A 266 16.20 11.16 -6.21
CA ALA A 266 16.21 12.59 -6.51
C ALA A 266 17.61 13.08 -6.84
N GLN A 267 18.61 12.73 -6.03
CA GLN A 267 20.02 13.12 -6.27
C GLN A 267 20.55 12.51 -7.58
N ALA A 268 20.23 11.22 -7.87
CA ALA A 268 20.65 10.58 -9.12
C ALA A 268 20.07 11.29 -10.36
N MET A 269 18.82 11.73 -10.29
CA MET A 269 18.20 12.50 -11.37
C MET A 269 18.88 13.87 -11.56
N GLU A 270 19.23 14.57 -10.48
CA GLU A 270 19.95 15.85 -10.53
C GLU A 270 21.37 15.68 -11.09
N GLU A 271 22.04 14.56 -10.81
CA GLU A 271 23.35 14.21 -11.37
C GLU A 271 23.27 13.72 -12.83
N GLY A 272 22.05 13.62 -13.40
CA GLY A 272 21.85 13.26 -14.79
C GLY A 272 21.86 11.76 -15.09
N TYR A 273 21.60 10.91 -14.10
CA TYR A 273 21.39 9.49 -14.33
C TYR A 273 20.18 9.26 -15.23
N SER A 274 20.30 8.34 -16.18
CA SER A 274 19.16 7.92 -16.99
C SER A 274 18.15 7.13 -16.16
N ILE A 275 16.89 7.13 -16.60
CA ILE A 275 15.84 6.33 -15.97
C ILE A 275 16.24 4.85 -15.93
N ASP A 276 16.79 4.30 -17.04
CA ASP A 276 17.22 2.91 -17.13
C ASP A 276 18.35 2.55 -16.14
N ARG A 277 19.13 3.55 -15.70
CA ARG A 277 20.18 3.33 -14.69
C ARG A 277 19.60 3.37 -13.27
N ILE A 278 18.54 4.13 -13.06
CA ILE A 278 17.88 4.24 -11.75
C ILE A 278 17.03 3.02 -11.46
N LEU A 279 16.40 2.42 -12.50
CA LEU A 279 15.60 1.21 -12.43
C LEU A 279 16.46 -0.04 -12.30
#